data_681bce27e1aa0753c319f2d606663e05
#
_entry.id   681bce27e1aa0753c319f2d606663e05
#
_cell.length_a   1.000
_cell.length_b   1.000
_cell.length_c   1.000
_cell.angle_alpha   90.00
_cell.angle_beta   90.00
_cell.angle_gamma   90.00
#
_symmetry.space_group_name_H-M   'P 1'
#
loop_
_entity.id
_entity.type
_entity.pdbx_description
1 polymer ?
#
loop_
_entity_poly.entity_id
_entity_poly.type
_entity_poly.pdbx_seq_one_letter_code
_entity_poly.pdbx_strand_id
1 'polypeptide(L)'
;MGLGTILGAKRIILIAWGEEKAQVIKDTVEGEKQLIVPATCLQDHPNVEVVVDEGASSQLTRVKTPWLVGRCLWPSRFIRTAVLWLCEQVRKPILKLTYQDYVDNRLGQLLEISGMAYDEINIQVFNDLQHTITGWPGGKPNADDSTRP
;
A
#
# COMPACT_ATOMS: atom_id res chain seq x y z
N MET A 1 -16.67 -30.88 -1.23
CA MET A 1 -17.67 -29.79 -1.14
C MET A 1 -17.41 -28.83 -2.29
N GLY A 2 -18.38 -28.59 -3.17
CA GLY A 2 -18.19 -27.74 -4.34
C GLY A 2 -18.52 -26.27 -4.05
N LEU A 3 -18.04 -25.35 -4.90
CA LEU A 3 -18.29 -23.92 -4.81
C LEU A 3 -19.81 -23.61 -4.75
N GLY A 4 -20.62 -24.30 -5.52
CA GLY A 4 -22.09 -24.16 -5.51
C GLY A 4 -22.72 -24.43 -4.15
N THR A 5 -22.18 -25.36 -3.38
CA THR A 5 -22.67 -25.65 -2.02
C THR A 5 -22.33 -24.51 -1.06
N ILE A 6 -21.15 -23.90 -1.22
CA ILE A 6 -20.73 -22.74 -0.41
C ILE A 6 -21.61 -21.53 -0.73
N LEU A 7 -21.84 -21.25 -2.02
CA LEU A 7 -22.66 -20.13 -2.48
C LEU A 7 -24.16 -20.29 -2.11
N GLY A 8 -24.62 -21.50 -1.82
CA GLY A 8 -25.98 -21.76 -1.31
C GLY A 8 -26.17 -21.47 0.18
N ALA A 9 -25.14 -21.12 0.91
CA ALA A 9 -25.23 -20.79 2.33
C ALA A 9 -25.98 -19.45 2.55
N LYS A 10 -26.61 -19.27 3.70
CA LYS A 10 -27.29 -18.02 4.05
C LYS A 10 -26.32 -16.89 4.40
N ARG A 11 -25.14 -17.24 4.90
CA ARG A 11 -24.04 -16.35 5.27
C ARG A 11 -22.73 -17.05 5.06
N ILE A 12 -21.76 -16.34 4.55
CA ILE A 12 -20.39 -16.81 4.35
C ILE A 12 -19.44 -15.93 5.14
N ILE A 13 -18.54 -16.53 5.88
CA ILE A 13 -17.45 -15.83 6.54
C ILE A 13 -16.14 -16.38 5.96
N LEU A 14 -15.39 -15.52 5.28
CA LEU A 14 -14.05 -15.81 4.79
C LEU A 14 -13.04 -15.25 5.80
N ILE A 15 -12.22 -16.14 6.35
CA ILE A 15 -11.20 -15.74 7.33
C ILE A 15 -9.83 -16.03 6.72
N ALA A 16 -8.92 -15.06 6.78
CA ALA A 16 -7.54 -15.23 6.35
C ALA A 16 -6.58 -14.40 7.20
N TRP A 17 -5.37 -14.90 7.38
CA TRP A 17 -4.29 -14.25 8.10
C TRP A 17 -2.94 -14.54 7.44
N GLY A 18 -1.98 -13.64 7.68
CA GLY A 18 -0.62 -13.72 7.14
C GLY A 18 -0.46 -13.02 5.80
N GLU A 19 0.72 -12.43 5.62
CA GLU A 19 1.06 -11.63 4.44
C GLU A 19 1.05 -12.45 3.14
N GLU A 20 1.34 -13.76 3.22
CA GLU A 20 1.27 -14.66 2.07
C GLU A 20 -0.15 -14.81 1.47
N LYS A 21 -1.19 -14.41 2.21
CA LYS A 21 -2.57 -14.38 1.73
C LYS A 21 -2.97 -13.03 1.13
N ALA A 22 -2.16 -11.99 1.28
CA ALA A 22 -2.52 -10.64 0.90
C ALA A 22 -2.91 -10.50 -0.58
N GLN A 23 -2.18 -11.14 -1.49
CA GLN A 23 -2.49 -11.07 -2.91
C GLN A 23 -3.80 -11.79 -3.25
N VAL A 24 -4.01 -13.00 -2.72
CA VAL A 24 -5.24 -13.75 -3.00
C VAL A 24 -6.47 -13.09 -2.36
N ILE A 25 -6.32 -12.42 -1.21
CA ILE A 25 -7.39 -11.63 -0.60
C ILE A 25 -7.71 -10.41 -1.46
N LYS A 26 -6.71 -9.70 -1.97
CA LYS A 26 -6.92 -8.60 -2.91
C LYS A 26 -7.69 -9.07 -4.15
N ASP A 27 -7.24 -10.16 -4.77
CA ASP A 27 -7.88 -10.70 -5.97
C ASP A 27 -9.32 -11.15 -5.67
N THR A 28 -9.58 -11.74 -4.49
CA THR A 28 -10.90 -12.18 -4.06
C THR A 28 -11.87 -11.01 -3.86
N VAL A 29 -11.41 -9.90 -3.26
CA VAL A 29 -12.28 -8.78 -2.86
C VAL A 29 -12.39 -7.72 -3.95
N GLU A 30 -11.29 -7.42 -4.63
CA GLU A 30 -11.17 -6.29 -5.57
C GLU A 30 -10.94 -6.73 -7.03
N GLY A 31 -10.52 -7.98 -7.24
CA GLY A 31 -10.18 -8.51 -8.57
C GLY A 31 -11.41 -8.86 -9.41
N GLU A 32 -11.16 -9.11 -10.69
CA GLU A 32 -12.17 -9.66 -11.59
C GLU A 32 -12.46 -11.13 -11.22
N LYS A 33 -13.69 -11.59 -11.51
CA LYS A 33 -14.06 -12.98 -11.26
C LYS A 33 -13.28 -13.91 -12.17
N GLN A 34 -12.58 -14.85 -11.59
CA GLN A 34 -11.72 -15.80 -12.30
C GLN A 34 -11.84 -17.20 -11.71
N LEU A 35 -11.82 -18.22 -12.58
CA LEU A 35 -11.81 -19.61 -12.14
C LEU A 35 -10.51 -20.02 -11.43
N ILE A 36 -9.41 -19.30 -11.73
CA ILE A 36 -8.11 -19.53 -11.10
C ILE A 36 -8.14 -19.16 -9.61
N VAL A 37 -8.94 -18.14 -9.26
CA VAL A 37 -9.20 -17.75 -7.87
C VAL A 37 -10.69 -17.95 -7.58
N PRO A 38 -11.12 -19.17 -7.25
CA PRO A 38 -12.55 -19.49 -7.08
C PRO A 38 -13.25 -18.64 -6.02
N ALA A 39 -12.51 -18.14 -5.04
CA ALA A 39 -13.03 -17.26 -4.00
C ALA A 39 -13.58 -15.91 -4.55
N THR A 40 -13.19 -15.50 -5.77
CA THR A 40 -13.77 -14.30 -6.43
C THR A 40 -15.27 -14.44 -6.69
N CYS A 41 -15.81 -15.65 -6.79
CA CYS A 41 -17.25 -15.89 -6.92
C CYS A 41 -18.05 -15.49 -5.68
N LEU A 42 -17.39 -15.32 -4.53
CA LEU A 42 -18.04 -14.84 -3.30
C LEU A 42 -18.54 -13.39 -3.44
N GLN A 43 -18.01 -12.62 -4.37
CA GLN A 43 -18.49 -11.26 -4.66
C GLN A 43 -19.96 -11.20 -5.08
N ASP A 44 -20.51 -12.28 -5.60
CA ASP A 44 -21.93 -12.37 -5.99
C ASP A 44 -22.86 -12.73 -4.82
N HIS A 45 -22.31 -13.19 -3.72
CA HIS A 45 -23.13 -13.65 -2.62
C HIS A 45 -23.61 -12.46 -1.78
N PRO A 46 -24.92 -12.35 -1.47
CA PRO A 46 -25.49 -11.16 -0.82
C PRO A 46 -25.05 -10.97 0.64
N ASN A 47 -24.48 -11.98 1.28
CA ASN A 47 -24.14 -11.96 2.69
C ASN A 47 -22.76 -12.62 2.94
N VAL A 48 -21.71 -11.94 2.51
CA VAL A 48 -20.31 -12.34 2.74
C VAL A 48 -19.63 -11.37 3.68
N GLU A 49 -18.91 -11.91 4.64
CA GLU A 49 -18.06 -11.17 5.54
C GLU A 49 -16.63 -11.66 5.39
N VAL A 50 -15.68 -10.75 5.19
CA VAL A 50 -14.26 -11.04 5.07
C VAL A 50 -13.54 -10.53 6.31
N VAL A 51 -12.96 -11.44 7.08
CA VAL A 51 -12.21 -11.16 8.30
C VAL A 51 -10.75 -11.44 8.05
N VAL A 52 -9.92 -10.41 8.11
CA VAL A 52 -8.48 -10.51 7.80
C VAL A 52 -7.65 -9.76 8.84
N ASP A 53 -6.43 -10.23 9.06
CA ASP A 53 -5.45 -9.50 9.85
C ASP A 53 -4.74 -8.40 9.01
N GLU A 54 -3.85 -7.65 9.65
CA GLU A 54 -3.07 -6.58 9.00
C GLU A 54 -2.22 -7.14 7.85
N GLY A 55 -1.59 -8.32 8.04
CA GLY A 55 -0.78 -8.97 7.02
C GLY A 55 -1.59 -9.34 5.77
N ALA A 56 -2.70 -10.06 5.94
CA ALA A 56 -3.57 -10.49 4.84
C ALA A 56 -4.27 -9.33 4.13
N SER A 57 -4.50 -8.18 4.80
CA SER A 57 -5.11 -6.98 4.23
C SER A 57 -4.12 -6.03 3.54
N SER A 58 -2.82 -6.25 3.67
CA SER A 58 -1.77 -5.30 3.29
C SER A 58 -1.77 -4.88 1.81
N GLN A 59 -2.30 -5.70 0.91
CA GLN A 59 -2.40 -5.41 -0.52
C GLN A 59 -3.75 -4.80 -0.95
N LEU A 60 -4.75 -4.77 -0.06
CA LEU A 60 -6.04 -4.13 -0.37
C LEU A 60 -5.83 -2.64 -0.68
N THR A 61 -6.50 -2.14 -1.72
CA THR A 61 -6.38 -0.74 -2.14
C THR A 61 -6.72 0.23 -1.00
N ARG A 62 -7.72 -0.11 -0.19
CA ARG A 62 -8.11 0.70 0.97
C ARG A 62 -7.04 0.77 2.06
N VAL A 63 -6.16 -0.21 2.14
CA VAL A 63 -5.06 -0.27 3.12
C VAL A 63 -3.77 0.29 2.54
N LYS A 64 -3.40 -0.13 1.33
CA LYS A 64 -2.14 0.22 0.67
C LYS A 64 -2.14 1.65 0.11
N THR A 65 -3.24 2.04 -0.51
CA THR A 65 -3.40 3.32 -1.20
C THR A 65 -4.77 3.94 -0.91
N PRO A 66 -5.07 4.25 0.37
CA PRO A 66 -6.40 4.69 0.79
C PRO A 66 -6.89 5.95 0.07
N TRP A 67 -5.98 6.82 -0.37
CA TRP A 67 -6.30 8.04 -1.13
C TRP A 67 -6.92 7.78 -2.50
N LEU A 68 -6.76 6.57 -3.06
CA LEU A 68 -7.41 6.20 -4.32
C LEU A 68 -8.89 5.86 -4.14
N VAL A 69 -9.28 5.46 -2.93
CA VAL A 69 -10.65 5.04 -2.60
C VAL A 69 -11.50 6.21 -2.09
N GLY A 70 -10.89 7.16 -1.36
CA GLY A 70 -11.63 8.27 -0.81
C GLY A 70 -10.78 9.21 0.05
N ARG A 71 -11.45 10.05 0.83
CA ARG A 71 -10.75 10.92 1.80
C ARG A 71 -10.11 10.08 2.89
N CYS A 72 -8.85 10.37 3.18
CA CYS A 72 -8.11 9.71 4.24
C CYS A 72 -7.42 10.74 5.14
N LEU A 73 -7.01 10.29 6.33
CA LEU A 73 -6.12 11.06 7.21
C LEU A 73 -4.70 10.94 6.66
N TRP A 74 -3.91 12.01 6.83
CA TRP A 74 -2.55 12.12 6.32
C TRP A 74 -1.51 12.17 7.46
N PRO A 75 -1.34 11.10 8.26
CA PRO A 75 -0.21 11.04 9.17
C PRO A 75 1.10 10.97 8.37
N SER A 76 2.21 11.42 8.95
CA SER A 76 3.52 11.53 8.28
C SER A 76 3.95 10.23 7.55
N ARG A 77 3.64 9.06 8.14
CA ARG A 77 3.91 7.77 7.50
C ARG A 77 3.14 7.58 6.18
N PHE A 78 1.89 8.08 6.11
CA PHE A 78 1.08 7.96 4.88
C PHE A 78 1.52 8.94 3.82
N ILE A 79 1.94 10.14 4.21
CA ILE A 79 2.54 11.11 3.29
C ILE A 79 3.77 10.50 2.63
N ARG A 80 4.67 9.92 3.42
CA ARG A 80 5.86 9.24 2.90
C ARG A 80 5.50 8.08 1.95
N THR A 81 4.57 7.22 2.34
CA THR A 81 4.12 6.10 1.52
C THR A 81 3.49 6.57 0.20
N ALA A 82 2.67 7.61 0.25
CA ALA A 82 2.01 8.17 -0.93
C ALA A 82 3.01 8.80 -1.90
N VAL A 83 4.01 9.54 -1.40
CA VAL A 83 5.06 10.15 -2.23
C VAL A 83 5.94 9.07 -2.88
N LEU A 84 6.33 8.02 -2.15
CA LEU A 84 7.08 6.91 -2.71
C LEU A 84 6.27 6.16 -3.77
N TRP A 85 5.00 5.88 -3.48
CA TRP A 85 4.09 5.29 -4.46
C TRP A 85 3.96 6.16 -5.72
N LEU A 86 3.85 7.50 -5.55
CA LEU A 86 3.79 8.43 -6.68
C LEU A 86 5.06 8.36 -7.54
N CYS A 87 6.24 8.31 -6.92
CA CYS A 87 7.51 8.14 -7.63
C CYS A 87 7.52 6.89 -8.50
N GLU A 88 6.99 5.76 -8.00
CA GLU A 88 6.87 4.51 -8.74
C GLU A 88 5.90 4.64 -9.92
N GLN A 89 4.75 5.30 -9.71
CA GLN A 89 3.73 5.48 -10.76
C GLN A 89 4.25 6.34 -11.93
N VAL A 90 4.86 7.48 -11.62
CA VAL A 90 5.34 8.42 -12.63
C VAL A 90 6.79 8.18 -13.06
N ARG A 91 7.48 7.24 -12.40
CA ARG A 91 8.90 6.91 -12.63
C ARG A 91 9.82 8.11 -12.55
N LYS A 92 9.58 8.97 -11.57
CA LYS A 92 10.38 10.17 -11.30
C LYS A 92 10.98 10.11 -9.89
N PRO A 93 12.19 10.64 -9.69
CA PRO A 93 12.75 10.80 -8.35
C PRO A 93 11.95 11.85 -7.55
N ILE A 94 11.92 11.71 -6.22
CA ILE A 94 11.11 12.52 -5.29
C ILE A 94 11.25 14.03 -5.59
N LEU A 95 12.47 14.53 -5.73
CA LEU A 95 12.74 15.96 -5.93
C LEU A 95 12.34 16.49 -7.31
N LYS A 96 11.93 15.61 -8.24
CA LYS A 96 11.42 15.98 -9.58
C LYS A 96 9.92 15.80 -9.73
N LEU A 97 9.20 15.46 -8.67
CA LEU A 97 7.75 15.43 -8.67
C LEU A 97 7.21 16.86 -8.79
N THR A 98 6.18 17.02 -9.62
CA THR A 98 5.53 18.30 -9.89
C THR A 98 4.12 18.34 -9.30
N TYR A 99 3.54 19.51 -9.18
CA TYR A 99 2.13 19.68 -8.79
C TYR A 99 1.18 18.83 -9.63
N GLN A 100 1.43 18.76 -10.94
CA GLN A 100 0.58 18.00 -11.86
C GLN A 100 0.65 16.48 -11.58
N ASP A 101 1.82 15.96 -11.21
CA ASP A 101 1.97 14.55 -10.84
C ASP A 101 1.06 14.19 -9.64
N TYR A 102 0.96 15.10 -8.64
CA TYR A 102 0.08 14.90 -7.49
C TYR A 102 -1.40 14.92 -7.88
N VAL A 103 -1.82 15.88 -8.71
CA VAL A 103 -3.22 16.04 -9.11
C VAL A 103 -3.68 14.87 -9.98
N ASP A 104 -2.90 14.48 -10.98
CA ASP A 104 -3.22 13.41 -11.91
C ASP A 104 -3.34 12.04 -11.21
N ASN A 105 -2.63 11.87 -10.09
CA ASN A 105 -2.64 10.64 -9.29
C ASN A 105 -3.52 10.71 -8.03
N ARG A 106 -4.48 11.64 -7.98
CA ARG A 106 -5.47 11.79 -6.88
C ARG A 106 -4.87 12.16 -5.52
N LEU A 107 -3.66 12.70 -5.50
CA LEU A 107 -3.00 13.20 -4.30
C LEU A 107 -3.22 14.70 -4.06
N GLY A 108 -4.08 15.36 -4.84
CA GLY A 108 -4.44 16.76 -4.64
C GLY A 108 -4.98 17.04 -3.24
N GLN A 109 -5.75 16.12 -2.66
CA GLN A 109 -6.24 16.23 -1.27
C GLN A 109 -5.11 16.29 -0.23
N LEU A 110 -3.95 15.68 -0.49
CA LEU A 110 -2.78 15.78 0.38
C LEU A 110 -2.28 17.23 0.42
N LEU A 111 -2.19 17.89 -0.73
CA LEU A 111 -1.75 19.28 -0.82
C LEU A 111 -2.73 20.23 -0.11
N GLU A 112 -4.04 20.00 -0.28
CA GLU A 112 -5.08 20.81 0.36
C GLU A 112 -5.09 20.66 1.89
N ILE A 113 -4.99 19.43 2.39
CA ILE A 113 -5.12 19.12 3.83
C ILE A 113 -3.83 19.43 4.58
N SER A 114 -2.66 19.17 3.98
CA SER A 114 -1.37 19.48 4.61
C SER A 114 -1.10 20.99 4.67
N GLY A 115 -1.69 21.76 3.75
CA GLY A 115 -1.39 23.18 3.59
C GLY A 115 0.06 23.44 3.13
N MET A 116 0.79 22.42 2.71
CA MET A 116 2.16 22.51 2.25
C MET A 116 2.22 22.48 0.72
N ALA A 117 3.19 23.18 0.16
CA ALA A 117 3.47 23.08 -1.26
C ALA A 117 4.08 21.70 -1.60
N TYR A 118 3.90 21.24 -2.84
CA TYR A 118 4.39 19.92 -3.28
C TYR A 118 5.91 19.77 -3.14
N ASP A 119 6.66 20.84 -3.38
CA ASP A 119 8.12 20.87 -3.24
C ASP A 119 8.57 20.78 -1.78
N GLU A 120 7.85 21.38 -0.85
CA GLU A 120 8.08 21.25 0.59
C GLU A 120 7.85 19.80 1.05
N ILE A 121 6.78 19.16 0.59
CA ILE A 121 6.51 17.76 0.87
C ILE A 121 7.60 16.86 0.31
N ASN A 122 8.03 17.11 -0.92
CA ASN A 122 9.12 16.36 -1.55
C ASN A 122 10.43 16.46 -0.74
N ILE A 123 10.80 17.65 -0.31
CA ILE A 123 12.01 17.89 0.50
C ILE A 123 11.88 17.22 1.87
N GLN A 124 10.72 17.35 2.52
CA GLN A 124 10.49 16.71 3.82
C GLN A 124 10.63 15.20 3.74
N VAL A 125 9.96 14.56 2.79
CA VAL A 125 10.03 13.09 2.61
C VAL A 125 11.44 12.65 2.24
N PHE A 126 12.14 13.39 1.40
CA PHE A 126 13.53 13.10 1.05
C PHE A 126 14.45 13.15 2.27
N ASN A 127 14.34 14.18 3.11
CA ASN A 127 15.11 14.32 4.33
C ASN A 127 14.79 13.19 5.34
N ASP A 128 13.52 12.84 5.52
CA ASP A 128 13.11 11.74 6.40
C ASP A 128 13.71 10.40 5.95
N LEU A 129 13.79 10.17 4.64
CA LEU A 129 14.44 8.98 4.08
C LEU A 129 15.94 8.98 4.34
N GLN A 130 16.63 10.11 4.14
CA GLN A 130 18.04 10.23 4.43
C GLN A 130 18.36 9.94 5.90
N HIS A 131 17.59 10.51 6.82
CA HIS A 131 17.74 10.24 8.25
C HIS A 131 17.52 8.77 8.60
N THR A 132 16.59 8.11 7.94
CA THR A 132 16.35 6.68 8.16
C THR A 132 17.54 5.83 7.71
N ILE A 133 18.18 6.18 6.60
CA ILE A 133 19.33 5.45 6.05
C ILE A 133 20.59 5.71 6.89
N THR A 134 20.84 6.97 7.28
CA THR A 134 22.02 7.35 8.07
C THR A 134 21.94 6.92 9.53
N GLY A 135 20.75 6.75 10.07
CA GLY A 135 20.48 6.28 11.43
C GLY A 135 20.50 4.75 11.59
N TRP A 136 20.71 3.98 10.52
CA TRP A 136 20.80 2.52 10.64
C TRP A 136 22.12 2.11 11.30
N PRO A 137 22.09 1.40 12.46
CA PRO A 137 23.29 0.99 13.18
C PRO A 137 24.15 -0.06 12.46
N GLY A 138 23.72 -0.58 11.31
CA GLY A 138 24.44 -1.56 10.49
C GLY A 138 25.23 -1.01 9.30
N GLY A 139 25.28 0.31 9.11
CA GLY A 139 25.86 0.95 7.92
C GLY A 139 27.24 1.56 8.10
N LYS A 140 28.06 1.13 9.06
CA LYS A 140 29.49 1.44 9.04
C LYS A 140 30.19 0.35 8.24
N PRO A 141 30.79 0.64 7.07
CA PRO A 141 31.81 -0.25 6.51
C PRO A 141 32.93 -0.33 7.53
N ASN A 142 33.28 -1.54 7.96
CA ASN A 142 34.49 -1.79 8.71
C ASN A 142 35.71 -1.24 7.93
N ALA A 143 36.15 -0.08 8.32
CA ALA A 143 37.41 0.48 7.89
C ALA A 143 38.54 -0.13 8.75
N ASP A 144 38.67 -1.47 8.73
CA ASP A 144 39.76 -2.14 9.42
C ASP A 144 39.97 -3.56 8.84
N ASP A 145 40.30 -3.62 7.56
CA ASP A 145 40.91 -4.84 7.00
C ASP A 145 42.12 -4.49 6.10
N SER A 146 43.01 -3.65 6.61
CA SER A 146 44.27 -3.34 5.96
C SER A 146 45.46 -3.46 6.93
N THR A 147 45.50 -4.50 7.77
CA THR A 147 46.73 -4.89 8.49
C THR A 147 46.69 -6.39 8.79
N ARG A 148 47.09 -7.18 7.82
CA ARG A 148 47.80 -8.43 8.11
C ARG A 148 49.06 -8.53 7.24
N PRO A 149 50.21 -8.82 7.87
CA PRO A 149 51.48 -9.05 7.18
C PRO A 149 51.48 -10.39 6.43
#